data_38e0dca338fcfed17c49f90b80b90271
#
_entry.id   38e0dca338fcfed17c49f90b80b90271
#
_cell.length_a   1.000
_cell.length_b   1.000
_cell.length_c   1.000
_cell.angle_alpha   90.00
_cell.angle_beta   90.00
_cell.angle_gamma   90.00
#
_symmetry.space_group_name_H-M   'P 1'
#
loop_
_entity.id
_entity.type
_entity.pdbx_description
1 polymer ?
#
loop_
_entity_poly.entity_id
_entity_poly.type
_entity_poly.pdbx_seq_one_letter_code
_entity_poly.pdbx_strand_id
1 'polypeptide(L)'
;MRYVRRLLAARKITCNDIIMNIDKYNSLIKSIFLRFPSVQTSSFGDAYKPGLQHMLDFNDLLGNPDKAFRTIHVAGTNGKGSVSNMLSSVLAGAGLKVGLYTSPHIIDFRERMRIIDERDSAADRNETAELVPQEYVYDFLEKWQDKFDEKELSFFEITTGMALKWFADMNVDVAVIEVGLGGRLDSTNIINPELGIVTSIGLDHCDLLGDTLDKIAFEKAGIFKRGVPVVIGETRPETEPVFRKRFAEVNASVEAVPALVFADRTEPSMWYMHEAVLENMDLQGEYQAMNLRTVMAAIDVLQTRWHDVEGLSDKAAVADSLIHTALRMGFHGRWERLSTNPDVICDIGHNAPALTYNFGQLKEYLETGKYTSLIMVYGVMADKNFDAIMPLFPDNATWIFTTPQTARAAKASAIFEKYTAFCEESGRSASRLYVQDNVREAVLLALKTAAAYGGNPLVYIGGSTFVVSEAVPCFA
;
A
#
# COMPACT_ATOMS: atom_id res chain seq x y z
N MET A 1 14.63 3.42 -18.43
CA MET A 1 15.72 3.97 -19.28
C MET A 1 15.51 3.79 -20.78
N ARG A 2 14.99 2.66 -21.33
CA ARG A 2 14.80 2.46 -22.78
C ARG A 2 13.74 3.37 -23.41
N TYR A 3 12.61 3.65 -22.73
CA TYR A 3 11.59 4.60 -23.20
C TYR A 3 12.16 6.01 -23.30
N VAL A 4 12.88 6.45 -22.27
CA VAL A 4 13.61 7.74 -22.28
C VAL A 4 14.66 7.78 -23.38
N ARG A 5 15.41 6.69 -23.61
CA ARG A 5 16.38 6.61 -24.74
C ARG A 5 15.71 6.65 -26.11
N ARG A 6 14.51 6.07 -26.29
CA ARG A 6 13.75 6.18 -27.56
C ARG A 6 13.21 7.59 -27.78
N LEU A 7 12.74 8.28 -26.73
CA LEU A 7 12.32 9.68 -26.79
C LEU A 7 13.52 10.63 -26.96
N LEU A 8 14.64 10.38 -26.26
CA LEU A 8 15.88 11.17 -26.39
C LEU A 8 16.53 11.03 -27.79
N ALA A 9 16.40 9.87 -28.43
CA ALA A 9 16.88 9.67 -29.81
C ALA A 9 16.02 10.42 -30.84
N ALA A 10 14.77 10.77 -30.50
CA ALA A 10 13.85 11.46 -31.39
C ALA A 10 13.82 12.99 -31.21
N ARG A 11 14.32 13.52 -30.06
CA ARG A 11 14.39 14.96 -29.78
C ARG A 11 15.77 15.33 -29.24
N LYS A 12 16.39 16.36 -29.83
CA LYS A 12 17.61 17.00 -29.27
C LYS A 12 17.21 17.78 -28.01
N ILE A 13 17.22 17.13 -26.84
CA ILE A 13 16.85 17.73 -25.55
C ILE A 13 18.10 18.32 -24.91
N THR A 14 18.05 19.57 -24.53
CA THR A 14 19.11 20.29 -23.78
C THR A 14 18.89 20.19 -22.28
N CYS A 15 19.92 20.45 -21.45
CA CYS A 15 19.78 20.55 -19.99
C CYS A 15 18.69 21.54 -19.55
N ASN A 16 18.52 22.66 -20.28
CA ASN A 16 17.49 23.65 -20.01
C ASN A 16 16.07 23.11 -20.29
N ASP A 17 15.89 22.24 -21.28
CA ASP A 17 14.61 21.61 -21.57
C ASP A 17 14.21 20.63 -20.45
N ILE A 18 15.18 19.94 -19.85
CA ILE A 18 14.96 19.04 -18.71
C ILE A 18 14.53 19.83 -17.47
N ILE A 19 15.20 20.93 -17.14
CA ILE A 19 14.87 21.78 -15.98
C ILE A 19 13.49 22.43 -16.17
N MET A 20 13.20 22.99 -17.34
CA MET A 20 11.87 23.56 -17.63
C MET A 20 10.75 22.52 -17.60
N ASN A 21 11.05 21.25 -17.87
CA ASN A 21 10.07 20.15 -17.82
C ASN A 21 9.73 19.76 -16.37
N ILE A 22 10.70 19.76 -15.46
CA ILE A 22 10.49 19.44 -14.03
C ILE A 22 9.59 20.48 -13.37
N ASP A 23 9.82 21.77 -13.57
CA ASP A 23 9.01 22.84 -12.99
C ASP A 23 7.57 22.82 -13.52
N LYS A 24 7.38 22.52 -14.81
CA LYS A 24 6.06 22.36 -15.40
C LYS A 24 5.34 21.14 -14.84
N TYR A 25 6.05 20.01 -14.71
CA TYR A 25 5.50 18.79 -14.10
C TYR A 25 5.04 19.07 -12.67
N ASN A 26 5.89 19.65 -11.83
CA ASN A 26 5.57 19.94 -10.44
C ASN A 26 4.36 20.90 -10.32
N SER A 27 4.31 21.93 -11.18
CA SER A 27 3.22 22.89 -11.22
C SER A 27 1.90 22.22 -11.64
N LEU A 28 1.94 21.34 -12.63
CA LEU A 28 0.75 20.61 -13.10
C LEU A 28 0.26 19.61 -12.04
N ILE A 29 1.14 18.81 -11.46
CA ILE A 29 0.81 17.90 -10.36
C ILE A 29 0.16 18.66 -9.22
N LYS A 30 0.76 19.77 -8.78
CA LYS A 30 0.19 20.62 -7.72
C LYS A 30 -1.19 21.14 -8.08
N SER A 31 -1.41 21.56 -9.33
CA SER A 31 -2.72 22.04 -9.78
C SER A 31 -3.78 20.93 -9.76
N ILE A 32 -3.42 19.71 -10.17
CA ILE A 32 -4.32 18.54 -10.14
C ILE A 32 -4.69 18.18 -8.69
N PHE A 33 -3.73 18.16 -7.76
CA PHE A 33 -4.02 17.91 -6.34
C PHE A 33 -4.93 18.99 -5.72
N LEU A 34 -4.81 20.24 -6.14
CA LEU A 34 -5.66 21.34 -5.65
C LEU A 34 -7.06 21.29 -6.26
N ARG A 35 -7.15 20.96 -7.56
CA ARG A 35 -8.41 20.96 -8.33
C ARG A 35 -9.27 19.71 -8.09
N PHE A 36 -8.61 18.57 -7.92
CA PHE A 36 -9.24 17.27 -7.68
C PHE A 36 -8.79 16.73 -6.32
N PRO A 37 -9.45 17.14 -5.23
CA PRO A 37 -9.06 16.74 -3.89
C PRO A 37 -9.09 15.22 -3.74
N SER A 38 -8.05 14.68 -3.14
CA SER A 38 -7.96 13.25 -2.85
C SER A 38 -8.41 12.99 -1.41
N VAL A 39 -8.81 11.76 -1.14
CA VAL A 39 -9.06 11.27 0.23
C VAL A 39 -7.86 11.51 1.17
N GLN A 40 -6.65 11.73 0.61
CA GLN A 40 -5.46 12.09 1.37
C GLN A 40 -5.38 13.57 1.75
N THR A 41 -5.92 14.48 0.91
CA THR A 41 -5.71 15.94 1.05
C THR A 41 -6.94 16.71 1.51
N SER A 42 -8.13 16.14 1.45
CA SER A 42 -9.39 16.79 1.80
C SER A 42 -10.24 15.97 2.77
N SER A 43 -11.32 16.55 3.31
CA SER A 43 -12.33 15.80 4.03
C SER A 43 -12.96 14.73 3.13
N PHE A 44 -13.28 13.57 3.70
CA PHE A 44 -13.80 12.41 2.94
C PHE A 44 -15.02 12.73 2.08
N GLY A 45 -15.92 13.63 2.54
CA GLY A 45 -17.15 13.98 1.84
C GLY A 45 -16.95 14.59 0.46
N ASP A 46 -15.89 15.36 0.25
CA ASP A 46 -15.64 16.08 -1.00
C ASP A 46 -14.84 15.27 -2.03
N ALA A 47 -14.10 14.27 -1.57
CA ALA A 47 -13.17 13.48 -2.40
C ALA A 47 -13.73 12.13 -2.85
N TYR A 48 -14.75 11.59 -2.18
CA TYR A 48 -15.32 10.28 -2.49
C TYR A 48 -16.58 10.44 -3.35
N LYS A 49 -16.50 9.99 -4.60
CA LYS A 49 -17.63 9.92 -5.53
C LYS A 49 -18.03 8.45 -5.71
N PRO A 50 -19.09 7.97 -5.05
CA PRO A 50 -19.49 6.57 -5.18
C PRO A 50 -20.15 6.34 -6.55
N GLY A 51 -19.71 5.30 -7.24
CA GLY A 51 -20.24 4.89 -8.54
C GLY A 51 -19.13 4.54 -9.52
N LEU A 52 -19.45 3.73 -10.52
CA LEU A 52 -18.48 3.30 -11.53
C LEU A 52 -18.68 3.99 -12.89
N GLN A 53 -19.79 4.74 -13.07
CA GLN A 53 -20.15 5.23 -14.40
C GLN A 53 -19.12 6.22 -14.95
N HIS A 54 -18.66 7.18 -14.14
CA HIS A 54 -17.64 8.14 -14.60
C HIS A 54 -16.35 7.44 -15.03
N MET A 55 -15.93 6.43 -14.25
CA MET A 55 -14.74 5.64 -14.57
C MET A 55 -14.93 4.77 -15.81
N LEU A 56 -16.12 4.18 -16.02
CA LEU A 56 -16.45 3.42 -17.23
C LEU A 56 -16.40 4.32 -18.47
N ASP A 57 -17.05 5.50 -18.41
CA ASP A 57 -17.05 6.48 -19.49
C ASP A 57 -15.63 6.97 -19.80
N PHE A 58 -14.79 7.17 -18.78
CA PHE A 58 -13.42 7.57 -18.96
C PHE A 58 -12.56 6.43 -19.54
N ASN A 59 -12.76 5.21 -19.09
CA ASN A 59 -12.10 4.04 -19.63
C ASN A 59 -12.43 3.81 -21.12
N ASP A 60 -13.69 4.01 -21.52
CA ASP A 60 -14.10 3.97 -22.92
C ASP A 60 -13.39 5.06 -23.74
N LEU A 61 -13.31 6.28 -23.22
CA LEU A 61 -12.62 7.41 -23.86
C LEU A 61 -11.11 7.14 -24.04
N LEU A 62 -10.49 6.40 -23.10
CA LEU A 62 -9.10 5.96 -23.17
C LEU A 62 -8.89 4.77 -24.14
N GLY A 63 -9.95 4.19 -24.69
CA GLY A 63 -9.91 3.03 -25.60
C GLY A 63 -9.97 1.68 -24.89
N ASN A 64 -10.55 1.59 -23.72
CA ASN A 64 -10.70 0.38 -22.91
C ASN A 64 -9.37 -0.30 -22.59
N PRO A 65 -8.39 0.41 -22.01
CA PRO A 65 -7.07 -0.13 -21.73
C PRO A 65 -7.09 -1.31 -20.74
N ASP A 66 -8.10 -1.42 -19.88
CA ASP A 66 -8.33 -2.52 -18.94
C ASP A 66 -8.41 -3.90 -19.61
N LYS A 67 -8.71 -3.94 -20.91
CA LYS A 67 -8.86 -5.18 -21.70
C LYS A 67 -7.56 -5.62 -22.39
N ALA A 68 -6.47 -4.83 -22.30
CA ALA A 68 -5.24 -5.09 -23.03
C ALA A 68 -4.32 -6.12 -22.35
N PHE A 69 -4.54 -6.44 -21.08
CA PHE A 69 -3.69 -7.31 -20.25
C PHE A 69 -4.50 -8.05 -19.21
N ARG A 70 -3.92 -9.12 -18.63
CA ARG A 70 -4.51 -9.82 -17.48
C ARG A 70 -4.49 -8.92 -16.25
N THR A 71 -5.46 -9.08 -15.34
CA THR A 71 -5.48 -8.31 -14.08
C THR A 71 -5.67 -9.21 -12.86
N ILE A 72 -5.10 -8.80 -11.72
CA ILE A 72 -5.36 -9.36 -10.40
C ILE A 72 -5.84 -8.20 -9.52
N HIS A 73 -6.94 -8.39 -8.81
CA HIS A 73 -7.59 -7.33 -8.03
C HIS A 73 -7.45 -7.58 -6.54
N VAL A 74 -6.85 -6.63 -5.81
CA VAL A 74 -6.50 -6.79 -4.39
C VAL A 74 -7.25 -5.78 -3.53
N ALA A 75 -8.20 -6.26 -2.71
CA ALA A 75 -8.91 -5.49 -1.69
C ALA A 75 -8.47 -5.92 -0.27
N GLY A 76 -8.90 -5.17 0.73
CA GLY A 76 -8.64 -5.46 2.14
C GLY A 76 -8.58 -4.18 2.98
N THR A 77 -8.56 -4.32 4.30
CA THR A 77 -8.31 -3.18 5.20
C THR A 77 -6.81 -2.94 5.27
N ASN A 78 -6.05 -3.90 5.76
CA ASN A 78 -4.59 -3.88 5.83
C ASN A 78 -3.99 -4.96 4.92
N GLY A 79 -2.69 -4.84 4.57
CA GLY A 79 -1.98 -5.84 3.78
C GLY A 79 -2.09 -5.72 2.27
N LYS A 80 -3.02 -4.91 1.71
CA LYS A 80 -3.21 -4.75 0.27
C LYS A 80 -1.89 -4.46 -0.47
N GLY A 81 -1.20 -3.39 -0.08
CA GLY A 81 0.06 -2.99 -0.71
C GLY A 81 1.15 -4.05 -0.59
N SER A 82 1.29 -4.72 0.58
CA SER A 82 2.27 -5.80 0.76
C SER A 82 1.97 -6.98 -0.15
N VAL A 83 0.72 -7.47 -0.17
CA VAL A 83 0.28 -8.58 -1.04
C VAL A 83 0.46 -8.22 -2.51
N SER A 84 0.11 -7.00 -2.91
CA SER A 84 0.26 -6.54 -4.30
C SER A 84 1.73 -6.48 -4.73
N ASN A 85 2.63 -5.97 -3.87
CA ASN A 85 4.06 -5.92 -4.17
C ASN A 85 4.71 -7.30 -4.20
N MET A 86 4.43 -8.17 -3.20
CA MET A 86 4.93 -9.55 -3.18
C MET A 86 4.48 -10.31 -4.44
N LEU A 87 3.21 -10.20 -4.81
CA LEU A 87 2.68 -10.89 -5.97
C LEU A 87 3.29 -10.37 -7.27
N SER A 88 3.47 -9.04 -7.40
CA SER A 88 4.10 -8.44 -8.56
C SER A 88 5.58 -8.86 -8.69
N SER A 89 6.32 -8.93 -7.58
CA SER A 89 7.70 -9.44 -7.55
C SER A 89 7.76 -10.90 -8.03
N VAL A 90 6.86 -11.76 -7.53
CA VAL A 90 6.79 -13.18 -7.94
C VAL A 90 6.44 -13.34 -9.42
N LEU A 91 5.46 -12.59 -9.91
CA LEU A 91 5.03 -12.67 -11.31
C LEU A 91 6.14 -12.19 -12.26
N ALA A 92 6.91 -11.18 -11.87
CA ALA A 92 8.07 -10.72 -12.63
C ALA A 92 9.18 -11.79 -12.63
N GLY A 93 9.50 -12.37 -11.46
CA GLY A 93 10.44 -13.50 -11.34
C GLY A 93 10.01 -14.74 -12.12
N ALA A 94 8.71 -14.89 -12.37
CA ALA A 94 8.16 -15.93 -13.24
C ALA A 94 8.26 -15.60 -14.75
N GLY A 95 8.86 -14.46 -15.12
CA GLY A 95 9.13 -14.08 -16.52
C GLY A 95 8.03 -13.23 -17.16
N LEU A 96 7.13 -12.63 -16.38
CA LEU A 96 6.10 -11.72 -16.89
C LEU A 96 6.56 -10.26 -16.77
N LYS A 97 6.10 -9.42 -17.68
CA LYS A 97 6.13 -7.96 -17.50
C LYS A 97 4.91 -7.53 -16.71
N VAL A 98 5.13 -7.00 -15.51
CA VAL A 98 4.08 -6.75 -14.54
C VAL A 98 3.87 -5.26 -14.33
N GLY A 99 2.62 -4.80 -14.48
CA GLY A 99 2.15 -3.51 -13.98
C GLY A 99 1.70 -3.63 -12.53
N LEU A 100 1.99 -2.62 -11.72
CA LEU A 100 1.51 -2.53 -10.34
C LEU A 100 0.87 -1.18 -10.11
N TYR A 101 -0.41 -1.17 -9.69
CA TYR A 101 -1.13 0.02 -9.24
C TYR A 101 -1.42 -0.08 -7.74
N THR A 102 -0.90 0.87 -6.96
CA THR A 102 -1.04 0.92 -5.50
C THR A 102 -1.42 2.31 -4.99
N SER A 103 -1.99 2.38 -3.79
CA SER A 103 -2.30 3.64 -3.10
C SER A 103 -2.30 3.48 -1.58
N PRO A 104 -1.97 4.56 -0.84
CA PRO A 104 -1.40 5.81 -1.29
C PRO A 104 0.10 5.70 -1.64
N HIS A 105 0.68 6.73 -2.25
CA HIS A 105 2.14 6.89 -2.34
C HIS A 105 2.71 7.43 -1.02
N ILE A 106 3.99 7.25 -0.79
CA ILE A 106 4.69 7.72 0.42
C ILE A 106 5.52 8.96 0.10
N ILE A 107 6.41 8.91 -0.89
CA ILE A 107 7.35 9.98 -1.22
C ILE A 107 7.00 10.63 -2.56
N ASP A 108 6.82 9.83 -3.59
CA ASP A 108 6.60 10.31 -4.98
C ASP A 108 5.25 9.82 -5.50
N PHE A 109 4.48 10.72 -6.10
CA PHE A 109 3.21 10.39 -6.76
C PHE A 109 3.31 9.17 -7.68
N ARG A 110 4.43 9.02 -8.37
CA ARG A 110 4.68 7.96 -9.35
C ARG A 110 4.79 6.55 -8.74
N GLU A 111 4.97 6.44 -7.42
CA GLU A 111 4.93 5.17 -6.70
C GLU A 111 3.60 4.42 -6.86
N ARG A 112 2.54 5.15 -7.24
CA ARG A 112 1.22 4.55 -7.52
C ARG A 112 1.22 3.65 -8.74
N MET A 113 2.15 3.86 -9.67
CA MET A 113 2.23 3.19 -10.97
C MET A 113 3.65 2.71 -11.23
N ARG A 114 3.84 1.41 -11.20
CA ARG A 114 5.14 0.78 -11.40
C ARG A 114 5.05 -0.30 -12.47
N ILE A 115 6.16 -0.54 -13.16
CA ILE A 115 6.35 -1.69 -14.06
C ILE A 115 7.65 -2.37 -13.66
N ILE A 116 7.61 -3.70 -13.57
CA ILE A 116 8.78 -4.55 -13.43
C ILE A 116 8.83 -5.54 -14.59
N ASP A 117 10.00 -5.65 -15.26
CA ASP A 117 10.23 -6.54 -16.40
C ASP A 117 11.61 -7.14 -16.28
N GLU A 118 11.69 -8.40 -15.89
CA GLU A 118 12.96 -9.12 -15.69
C GLU A 118 13.37 -10.00 -16.87
N ARG A 119 12.59 -10.03 -17.94
CA ARG A 119 12.86 -10.89 -19.11
C ARG A 119 14.19 -10.57 -19.82
N ASP A 120 14.63 -9.34 -19.72
CA ASP A 120 15.88 -8.87 -20.36
C ASP A 120 17.10 -8.83 -19.41
N SER A 121 16.91 -9.15 -18.13
CA SER A 121 17.95 -9.08 -17.10
C SER A 121 18.77 -10.38 -17.04
N ALA A 122 19.52 -10.69 -18.10
CA ALA A 122 20.43 -11.85 -18.12
C ALA A 122 21.62 -11.74 -17.13
N ALA A 123 21.77 -10.63 -16.40
CA ALA A 123 22.97 -10.36 -15.60
C ALA A 123 22.76 -9.80 -14.19
N ASP A 124 21.62 -9.14 -13.87
CA ASP A 124 21.47 -8.50 -12.56
C ASP A 124 20.00 -8.55 -12.11
N ARG A 125 19.67 -9.51 -11.19
CA ARG A 125 18.34 -9.59 -10.56
C ARG A 125 18.08 -8.44 -9.57
N ASN A 126 18.85 -7.37 -9.62
CA ASN A 126 18.75 -6.16 -8.83
C ASN A 126 18.01 -5.02 -9.55
N GLU A 127 17.30 -5.28 -10.66
CA GLU A 127 16.48 -4.25 -11.29
C GLU A 127 15.27 -3.95 -10.41
N THR A 128 15.19 -2.69 -9.98
CA THR A 128 14.05 -2.16 -9.23
C THR A 128 12.90 -1.84 -10.19
N ALA A 129 11.66 -2.01 -9.77
CA ALA A 129 10.49 -1.64 -10.55
C ALA A 129 10.56 -0.16 -10.99
N GLU A 130 10.34 0.07 -12.29
CA GLU A 130 10.36 1.42 -12.85
C GLU A 130 9.06 2.18 -12.48
N LEU A 131 9.21 3.39 -11.94
CA LEU A 131 8.09 4.31 -11.75
C LEU A 131 7.62 4.83 -13.10
N VAL A 132 6.33 5.17 -13.22
CA VAL A 132 5.82 5.87 -14.41
C VAL A 132 6.67 7.11 -14.69
N PRO A 133 7.14 7.35 -15.94
CA PRO A 133 7.94 8.52 -16.27
C PRO A 133 7.19 9.83 -16.02
N GLN A 134 7.87 10.87 -15.53
CA GLN A 134 7.28 12.20 -15.34
C GLN A 134 6.70 12.76 -16.63
N GLU A 135 7.36 12.53 -17.74
CA GLU A 135 6.90 12.94 -19.07
C GLU A 135 5.56 12.27 -19.43
N TYR A 136 5.42 10.97 -19.14
CA TYR A 136 4.17 10.27 -19.39
C TYR A 136 3.02 10.85 -18.55
N VAL A 137 3.27 11.09 -17.27
CA VAL A 137 2.29 11.72 -16.36
C VAL A 137 1.91 13.10 -16.88
N TYR A 138 2.90 13.93 -17.25
CA TYR A 138 2.67 15.26 -17.77
C TYR A 138 1.83 15.22 -19.06
N ASP A 139 2.24 14.42 -20.05
CA ASP A 139 1.56 14.31 -21.36
C ASP A 139 0.12 13.78 -21.20
N PHE A 140 -0.08 12.82 -20.30
CA PHE A 140 -1.41 12.30 -19.99
C PHE A 140 -2.32 13.39 -19.38
N LEU A 141 -1.83 14.07 -18.34
CA LEU A 141 -2.60 15.12 -17.67
C LEU A 141 -2.90 16.29 -18.61
N GLU A 142 -1.91 16.76 -19.38
CA GLU A 142 -2.09 17.84 -20.36
C GLU A 142 -3.13 17.46 -21.43
N LYS A 143 -3.03 16.24 -21.95
CA LYS A 143 -3.94 15.77 -23.01
C LYS A 143 -5.39 15.64 -22.55
N TRP A 144 -5.61 15.21 -21.32
CA TRP A 144 -6.94 14.80 -20.85
C TRP A 144 -7.59 15.77 -19.86
N GLN A 145 -6.89 16.84 -19.41
CA GLN A 145 -7.36 17.75 -18.36
C GLN A 145 -8.76 18.34 -18.61
N ASP A 146 -9.11 18.66 -19.87
CA ASP A 146 -10.45 19.20 -20.20
C ASP A 146 -11.55 18.14 -19.99
N LYS A 147 -11.20 16.85 -20.15
CA LYS A 147 -12.12 15.74 -19.94
C LYS A 147 -12.35 15.41 -18.47
N PHE A 148 -11.40 15.77 -17.60
CA PHE A 148 -11.55 15.52 -16.16
C PHE A 148 -12.73 16.30 -15.58
N ASP A 149 -12.91 17.58 -15.97
CA ASP A 149 -14.05 18.37 -15.53
C ASP A 149 -15.34 17.98 -16.27
N GLU A 150 -15.26 17.79 -17.60
CA GLU A 150 -16.42 17.38 -18.42
C GLU A 150 -17.06 16.08 -17.87
N LYS A 151 -16.23 15.15 -17.39
CA LYS A 151 -16.67 13.87 -16.83
C LYS A 151 -16.77 13.86 -15.31
N GLU A 152 -16.56 15.01 -14.67
CA GLU A 152 -16.58 15.16 -13.21
C GLU A 152 -15.72 14.12 -12.47
N LEU A 153 -14.54 13.81 -13.01
CA LEU A 153 -13.68 12.77 -12.45
C LEU A 153 -13.12 13.17 -11.07
N SER A 154 -12.99 12.20 -10.19
CA SER A 154 -12.21 12.32 -8.97
C SER A 154 -10.72 12.13 -9.24
N PHE A 155 -9.86 12.58 -8.31
CA PHE A 155 -8.44 12.32 -8.36
C PHE A 155 -8.10 10.83 -8.53
N PHE A 156 -8.85 9.95 -7.86
CA PHE A 156 -8.60 8.51 -7.91
C PHE A 156 -8.99 7.90 -9.27
N GLU A 157 -10.09 8.37 -9.88
CA GLU A 157 -10.47 7.96 -11.24
C GLU A 157 -9.46 8.40 -12.29
N ILE A 158 -8.93 9.63 -12.18
CA ILE A 158 -7.87 10.14 -13.06
C ILE A 158 -6.62 9.25 -12.96
N THR A 159 -6.17 8.94 -11.75
CA THR A 159 -4.96 8.13 -11.53
C THR A 159 -5.16 6.67 -11.92
N THR A 160 -6.35 6.11 -11.72
CA THR A 160 -6.72 4.76 -12.16
C THR A 160 -6.70 4.67 -13.69
N GLY A 161 -7.34 5.61 -14.39
CA GLY A 161 -7.33 5.67 -15.84
C GLY A 161 -5.92 5.84 -16.41
N MET A 162 -5.09 6.69 -15.79
CA MET A 162 -3.70 6.87 -16.17
C MET A 162 -2.90 5.56 -16.03
N ALA A 163 -3.06 4.84 -14.91
CA ALA A 163 -2.38 3.57 -14.68
C ALA A 163 -2.74 2.52 -15.72
N LEU A 164 -4.05 2.30 -15.96
CA LEU A 164 -4.53 1.34 -16.95
C LEU A 164 -4.01 1.68 -18.35
N LYS A 165 -4.06 2.98 -18.72
CA LYS A 165 -3.57 3.43 -20.03
C LYS A 165 -2.06 3.23 -20.18
N TRP A 166 -1.27 3.56 -19.15
CA TRP A 166 0.16 3.37 -19.19
C TRP A 166 0.54 1.88 -19.28
N PHE A 167 -0.11 1.00 -18.55
CA PHE A 167 0.12 -0.43 -18.61
C PHE A 167 -0.20 -0.99 -20.02
N ALA A 168 -1.29 -0.56 -20.64
CA ALA A 168 -1.63 -0.94 -22.00
C ALA A 168 -0.59 -0.43 -23.01
N ASP A 169 -0.17 0.84 -22.92
CA ASP A 169 0.83 1.44 -23.79
C ASP A 169 2.21 0.77 -23.69
N MET A 170 2.51 0.24 -22.48
CA MET A 170 3.74 -0.47 -22.19
C MET A 170 3.66 -1.98 -22.48
N ASN A 171 2.49 -2.48 -22.92
CA ASN A 171 2.25 -3.90 -23.21
C ASN A 171 2.66 -4.80 -22.03
N VAL A 172 2.13 -4.55 -20.84
CA VAL A 172 2.31 -5.45 -19.71
C VAL A 172 1.55 -6.76 -19.96
N ASP A 173 2.07 -7.88 -19.45
CA ASP A 173 1.40 -9.18 -19.56
C ASP A 173 0.26 -9.28 -18.53
N VAL A 174 0.51 -8.71 -17.34
CA VAL A 174 -0.45 -8.69 -16.22
C VAL A 174 -0.28 -7.41 -15.40
N ALA A 175 -1.37 -6.95 -14.79
CA ALA A 175 -1.32 -5.89 -13.79
C ALA A 175 -1.94 -6.34 -12.47
N VAL A 176 -1.25 -6.08 -11.35
CA VAL A 176 -1.78 -6.20 -10.00
C VAL A 176 -2.36 -4.85 -9.61
N ILE A 177 -3.65 -4.81 -9.35
CA ILE A 177 -4.43 -3.59 -9.11
C ILE A 177 -4.92 -3.58 -7.67
N GLU A 178 -4.40 -2.67 -6.86
CA GLU A 178 -4.86 -2.44 -5.49
C GLU A 178 -6.11 -1.55 -5.48
N VAL A 179 -7.14 -1.97 -4.75
CA VAL A 179 -8.34 -1.16 -4.45
C VAL A 179 -7.97 0.04 -3.59
N GLY A 180 -8.43 1.21 -3.95
CA GLY A 180 -8.20 2.41 -3.15
C GLY A 180 -9.01 2.42 -1.87
N LEU A 181 -10.33 2.27 -1.96
CA LEU A 181 -11.24 2.29 -0.82
C LEU A 181 -12.45 1.37 -1.03
N GLY A 182 -12.75 0.54 -0.03
CA GLY A 182 -13.87 -0.39 -0.09
C GLY A 182 -13.61 -1.52 -1.10
N GLY A 183 -14.26 -1.48 -2.22
CA GLY A 183 -14.14 -2.41 -3.35
C GLY A 183 -15.30 -2.29 -4.33
N ARG A 184 -16.53 -2.43 -3.86
CA ARG A 184 -17.76 -2.47 -4.70
C ARG A 184 -17.92 -1.25 -5.62
N LEU A 185 -17.66 -0.07 -5.10
CA LEU A 185 -17.77 1.21 -5.81
C LEU A 185 -16.42 1.90 -6.04
N ASP A 186 -15.33 1.16 -5.85
CA ASP A 186 -13.98 1.67 -6.12
C ASP A 186 -13.73 1.79 -7.62
N SER A 187 -13.06 2.85 -8.05
CA SER A 187 -12.79 3.12 -9.48
C SER A 187 -12.04 1.98 -10.18
N THR A 188 -11.26 1.19 -9.42
CA THR A 188 -10.57 0.01 -9.97
C THR A 188 -11.52 -1.14 -10.30
N ASN A 189 -12.75 -1.15 -9.77
CA ASN A 189 -13.69 -2.27 -9.92
C ASN A 189 -14.36 -2.35 -11.31
N ILE A 190 -13.89 -1.58 -12.27
CA ILE A 190 -14.28 -1.71 -13.69
C ILE A 190 -13.60 -2.91 -14.36
N ILE A 191 -12.47 -3.40 -13.82
CA ILE A 191 -11.71 -4.51 -14.39
C ILE A 191 -12.42 -5.86 -14.22
N ASN A 192 -12.07 -6.83 -15.08
CA ASN A 192 -12.47 -8.23 -14.95
C ASN A 192 -11.21 -9.08 -14.67
N PRO A 193 -10.85 -9.32 -13.39
CA PRO A 193 -9.59 -9.93 -13.05
C PRO A 193 -9.59 -11.45 -13.23
N GLU A 194 -8.38 -12.03 -13.36
CA GLU A 194 -8.15 -13.47 -13.32
C GLU A 194 -8.20 -14.04 -11.90
N LEU A 195 -7.98 -13.19 -10.89
CA LEU A 195 -8.01 -13.54 -9.47
C LEU A 195 -8.42 -12.33 -8.63
N GLY A 196 -9.39 -12.52 -7.73
CA GLY A 196 -9.73 -11.56 -6.68
C GLY A 196 -9.08 -11.95 -5.36
N ILE A 197 -8.54 -10.98 -4.63
CA ILE A 197 -7.91 -11.19 -3.31
C ILE A 197 -8.51 -10.21 -2.30
N VAL A 198 -8.93 -10.71 -1.13
CA VAL A 198 -9.24 -9.86 0.03
C VAL A 198 -8.28 -10.23 1.15
N THR A 199 -7.40 -9.30 1.54
CA THR A 199 -6.30 -9.58 2.47
C THR A 199 -6.77 -9.73 3.91
N SER A 200 -7.32 -8.68 4.51
CA SER A 200 -7.86 -8.70 5.87
C SER A 200 -9.06 -7.75 5.99
N ILE A 201 -9.89 -7.97 7.00
CA ILE A 201 -11.00 -7.09 7.36
C ILE A 201 -10.79 -6.54 8.77
N GLY A 202 -10.87 -5.23 8.89
CA GLY A 202 -10.79 -4.51 10.16
C GLY A 202 -11.59 -3.21 10.10
N LEU A 203 -11.86 -2.64 11.26
CA LEU A 203 -12.55 -1.36 11.35
C LEU A 203 -11.61 -0.25 10.87
N ASP A 204 -11.94 0.33 9.74
CA ASP A 204 -11.32 1.52 9.17
C ASP A 204 -12.31 2.17 8.19
N HIS A 205 -12.25 3.47 8.02
CA HIS A 205 -13.17 4.23 7.16
C HIS A 205 -14.66 3.95 7.46
N CYS A 206 -15.00 3.82 8.74
CA CYS A 206 -16.34 3.39 9.18
C CYS A 206 -17.47 4.31 8.70
N ASP A 207 -17.20 5.60 8.52
CA ASP A 207 -18.16 6.59 7.99
C ASP A 207 -18.61 6.29 6.55
N LEU A 208 -17.80 5.57 5.77
CA LEU A 208 -18.07 5.24 4.36
C LEU A 208 -18.40 3.76 4.15
N LEU A 209 -17.73 2.86 4.87
CA LEU A 209 -17.83 1.42 4.64
C LEU A 209 -18.75 0.70 5.63
N GLY A 210 -19.22 1.44 6.65
CA GLY A 210 -19.99 0.89 7.77
C GLY A 210 -19.13 0.58 8.99
N ASP A 211 -19.81 0.47 10.12
CA ASP A 211 -19.26 0.41 11.48
C ASP A 211 -19.10 -1.02 12.03
N THR A 212 -19.31 -2.03 11.17
CA THR A 212 -19.19 -3.45 11.53
C THR A 212 -18.37 -4.22 10.50
N LEU A 213 -17.74 -5.33 10.91
CA LEU A 213 -16.86 -6.13 10.06
C LEU A 213 -17.60 -6.75 8.85
N ASP A 214 -18.85 -7.15 9.04
CA ASP A 214 -19.70 -7.70 7.97
C ASP A 214 -20.03 -6.66 6.88
N LYS A 215 -20.31 -5.41 7.27
CA LYS A 215 -20.54 -4.32 6.30
C LYS A 215 -19.27 -4.02 5.50
N ILE A 216 -18.13 -3.92 6.17
CA ILE A 216 -16.83 -3.70 5.51
C ILE A 216 -16.48 -4.88 4.59
N ALA A 217 -16.74 -6.13 5.04
CA ALA A 217 -16.55 -7.32 4.22
C ALA A 217 -17.45 -7.30 2.98
N PHE A 218 -18.70 -6.85 3.10
CA PHE A 218 -19.62 -6.71 1.97
C PHE A 218 -19.09 -5.75 0.91
N GLU A 219 -18.62 -4.57 1.31
CA GLU A 219 -18.03 -3.58 0.39
C GLU A 219 -16.80 -4.16 -0.33
N LYS A 220 -15.91 -4.86 0.39
CA LYS A 220 -14.71 -5.46 -0.19
C LYS A 220 -15.02 -6.68 -1.07
N ALA A 221 -16.01 -7.49 -0.72
CA ALA A 221 -16.49 -8.60 -1.56
C ALA A 221 -17.14 -8.12 -2.86
N GLY A 222 -17.39 -6.82 -3.02
CA GLY A 222 -17.83 -6.22 -4.26
C GLY A 222 -16.88 -6.38 -5.45
N ILE A 223 -15.61 -6.74 -5.20
CA ILE A 223 -14.64 -7.06 -6.27
C ILE A 223 -14.83 -8.47 -6.86
N PHE A 224 -15.65 -9.34 -6.25
CA PHE A 224 -15.89 -10.69 -6.76
C PHE A 224 -16.61 -10.64 -8.11
N LYS A 225 -16.08 -11.35 -9.08
CA LYS A 225 -16.61 -11.42 -10.45
C LYS A 225 -17.01 -12.83 -10.81
N ARG A 226 -17.94 -12.94 -11.74
CA ARG A 226 -18.47 -14.23 -12.23
C ARG A 226 -17.35 -15.07 -12.88
N GLY A 227 -17.20 -16.31 -12.46
CA GLY A 227 -16.21 -17.24 -13.01
C GLY A 227 -14.76 -16.97 -12.56
N VAL A 228 -14.57 -16.03 -11.61
CA VAL A 228 -13.25 -15.65 -11.12
C VAL A 228 -13.01 -16.28 -9.74
N PRO A 229 -11.88 -16.96 -9.51
CA PRO A 229 -11.51 -17.45 -8.19
C PRO A 229 -11.20 -16.29 -7.22
N VAL A 230 -11.36 -16.58 -5.93
CA VAL A 230 -11.12 -15.61 -4.86
C VAL A 230 -10.27 -16.23 -3.76
N VAL A 231 -9.27 -15.47 -3.30
CA VAL A 231 -8.48 -15.79 -2.10
C VAL A 231 -8.82 -14.79 -1.00
N ILE A 232 -9.15 -15.31 0.19
CA ILE A 232 -9.38 -14.55 1.43
C ILE A 232 -8.18 -14.79 2.34
N GLY A 233 -7.46 -13.75 2.71
CA GLY A 233 -6.25 -13.85 3.53
C GLY A 233 -6.57 -14.19 4.99
N GLU A 234 -7.45 -13.41 5.61
CA GLU A 234 -7.85 -13.60 7.01
C GLU A 234 -9.35 -13.85 7.11
N THR A 235 -9.73 -14.88 7.84
CA THR A 235 -11.13 -15.30 8.05
C THR A 235 -11.57 -14.99 9.47
N ARG A 236 -12.75 -14.36 9.62
CA ARG A 236 -13.39 -14.12 10.90
C ARG A 236 -14.83 -14.64 10.89
N PRO A 237 -15.40 -15.02 12.05
CA PRO A 237 -16.78 -15.49 12.13
C PRO A 237 -17.79 -14.53 11.50
N GLU A 238 -17.56 -13.21 11.63
CA GLU A 238 -18.44 -12.15 11.13
C GLU A 238 -18.32 -11.97 9.61
N THR A 239 -17.14 -12.22 9.02
CA THR A 239 -16.84 -11.90 7.61
C THR A 239 -17.03 -13.09 6.68
N GLU A 240 -16.77 -14.32 7.13
CA GLU A 240 -16.86 -15.53 6.32
C GLU A 240 -18.24 -15.75 5.68
N PRO A 241 -19.37 -15.61 6.43
CA PRO A 241 -20.71 -15.77 5.83
C PRO A 241 -20.97 -14.78 4.69
N VAL A 242 -20.44 -13.55 4.81
CA VAL A 242 -20.58 -12.52 3.79
C VAL A 242 -19.83 -12.92 2.51
N PHE A 243 -18.58 -13.38 2.64
CA PHE A 243 -17.77 -13.82 1.50
C PHE A 243 -18.41 -15.03 0.79
N ARG A 244 -18.84 -16.04 1.55
CA ARG A 244 -19.50 -17.23 0.97
C ARG A 244 -20.80 -16.86 0.25
N LYS A 245 -21.62 -16.03 0.85
CA LYS A 245 -22.87 -15.55 0.26
C LYS A 245 -22.60 -14.79 -1.04
N ARG A 246 -21.71 -13.79 -1.00
CA ARG A 246 -21.40 -12.98 -2.18
C ARG A 246 -20.79 -13.81 -3.29
N PHE A 247 -19.89 -14.74 -2.97
CA PHE A 247 -19.28 -15.64 -3.94
C PHE A 247 -20.32 -16.55 -4.61
N ALA A 248 -21.24 -17.10 -3.85
CA ALA A 248 -22.34 -17.92 -4.38
C ALA A 248 -23.28 -17.08 -5.29
N GLU A 249 -23.62 -15.86 -4.89
CA GLU A 249 -24.46 -14.95 -5.69
C GLU A 249 -23.87 -14.67 -7.07
N VAL A 250 -22.59 -14.28 -7.14
CA VAL A 250 -21.95 -13.94 -8.43
C VAL A 250 -21.71 -15.15 -9.31
N ASN A 251 -21.69 -16.36 -8.75
CA ASN A 251 -21.46 -17.62 -9.45
C ASN A 251 -22.71 -18.49 -9.60
N ALA A 252 -23.90 -17.98 -9.27
CA ALA A 252 -25.15 -18.78 -9.28
C ALA A 252 -25.48 -19.46 -10.62
N SER A 253 -24.99 -18.91 -11.74
CA SER A 253 -25.21 -19.45 -13.09
C SER A 253 -23.92 -19.97 -13.75
N VAL A 254 -22.88 -20.29 -12.97
CA VAL A 254 -21.61 -20.82 -13.47
C VAL A 254 -21.62 -22.32 -13.31
N GLU A 255 -21.45 -23.10 -14.43
CA GLU A 255 -21.44 -24.57 -14.39
C GLU A 255 -20.23 -25.10 -13.61
N ALA A 256 -19.03 -24.58 -13.88
CA ALA A 256 -17.82 -24.89 -13.15
C ALA A 256 -17.51 -23.76 -12.18
N VAL A 257 -18.00 -23.85 -10.95
CA VAL A 257 -17.78 -22.81 -9.92
C VAL A 257 -16.28 -22.72 -9.61
N PRO A 258 -15.67 -21.52 -9.69
CA PRO A 258 -14.24 -21.33 -9.39
C PRO A 258 -13.92 -21.57 -7.90
N ALA A 259 -12.64 -21.53 -7.54
CA ALA A 259 -12.22 -21.69 -6.15
C ALA A 259 -12.53 -20.47 -5.29
N LEU A 260 -13.03 -20.69 -4.08
CA LEU A 260 -13.02 -19.75 -2.96
C LEU A 260 -12.07 -20.30 -1.90
N VAL A 261 -10.89 -19.71 -1.78
CA VAL A 261 -9.81 -20.19 -0.91
C VAL A 261 -9.71 -19.28 0.32
N PHE A 262 -9.69 -19.88 1.50
CA PHE A 262 -9.40 -19.19 2.78
C PHE A 262 -7.95 -19.51 3.15
N ALA A 263 -7.05 -18.55 2.93
CA ALA A 263 -5.61 -18.76 3.04
C ALA A 263 -5.18 -19.14 4.46
N ASP A 264 -5.81 -18.57 5.48
CA ASP A 264 -5.55 -18.89 6.90
C ASP A 264 -5.97 -20.30 7.32
N ARG A 265 -6.75 -21.00 6.51
CA ARG A 265 -7.22 -22.38 6.73
C ARG A 265 -6.69 -23.38 5.70
N THR A 266 -5.91 -22.90 4.75
CA THR A 266 -5.33 -23.73 3.68
C THR A 266 -3.82 -23.78 3.90
N GLU A 267 -3.22 -24.93 3.65
CA GLU A 267 -1.78 -25.05 3.60
C GLU A 267 -1.33 -24.94 2.13
N PRO A 268 -0.79 -23.79 1.71
CA PRO A 268 -0.32 -23.61 0.34
C PRO A 268 0.79 -24.62 -0.02
N SER A 269 0.91 -24.95 -1.28
CA SER A 269 1.88 -25.95 -1.77
C SER A 269 3.33 -25.65 -1.40
N MET A 270 3.64 -24.37 -1.23
CA MET A 270 4.97 -23.87 -0.83
C MET A 270 5.10 -23.56 0.66
N TRP A 271 4.11 -23.91 1.48
CA TRP A 271 4.08 -23.56 2.90
C TRP A 271 5.27 -24.11 3.71
N TYR A 272 5.84 -25.21 3.27
CA TYR A 272 7.04 -25.80 3.91
C TYR A 272 8.26 -24.87 3.86
N MET A 273 8.28 -23.84 3.00
CA MET A 273 9.36 -22.83 2.89
C MET A 273 9.05 -21.54 3.65
N HIS A 274 7.86 -21.42 4.27
CA HIS A 274 7.41 -20.13 4.80
C HIS A 274 8.33 -19.56 5.89
N GLU A 275 8.85 -20.39 6.80
CA GLU A 275 9.77 -19.95 7.85
C GLU A 275 11.06 -19.38 7.24
N ALA A 276 11.69 -20.10 6.32
CA ALA A 276 12.89 -19.64 5.66
C ALA A 276 12.69 -18.35 4.85
N VAL A 277 11.51 -18.18 4.22
CA VAL A 277 11.16 -16.95 3.53
C VAL A 277 10.96 -15.81 4.53
N LEU A 278 10.16 -16.00 5.60
CA LEU A 278 9.90 -14.97 6.62
C LEU A 278 11.16 -14.47 7.33
N GLU A 279 12.09 -15.38 7.67
CA GLU A 279 13.34 -15.04 8.32
C GLU A 279 14.26 -14.18 7.45
N ASN A 280 14.19 -14.34 6.13
CA ASN A 280 15.10 -13.71 5.18
C ASN A 280 14.46 -12.59 4.36
N MET A 281 13.12 -12.39 4.41
CA MET A 281 12.49 -11.34 3.60
C MET A 281 12.82 -9.94 4.13
N ASP A 282 12.90 -9.01 3.20
CA ASP A 282 13.15 -7.59 3.47
C ASP A 282 11.94 -6.86 4.07
N LEU A 283 10.76 -7.46 4.03
CA LEU A 283 9.52 -7.01 4.69
C LEU A 283 9.40 -7.68 6.07
N GLN A 284 9.85 -7.01 7.14
CA GLN A 284 10.10 -7.62 8.45
C GLN A 284 9.00 -7.45 9.52
N GLY A 285 7.86 -6.84 9.21
CA GLY A 285 6.74 -6.75 10.16
C GLY A 285 6.08 -8.11 10.38
N GLU A 286 5.74 -8.48 11.61
CA GLU A 286 5.11 -9.77 11.94
C GLU A 286 3.81 -10.03 11.16
N TYR A 287 3.06 -8.98 10.86
CA TYR A 287 1.86 -9.07 10.01
C TYR A 287 2.15 -9.57 8.59
N GLN A 288 3.41 -9.60 8.16
CA GLN A 288 3.78 -10.13 6.84
C GLN A 288 3.63 -11.64 6.73
N ALA A 289 3.61 -12.37 7.84
CA ALA A 289 3.34 -13.81 7.84
C ALA A 289 1.99 -14.14 7.21
N MET A 290 0.94 -13.36 7.55
CA MET A 290 -0.39 -13.52 6.98
C MET A 290 -0.45 -13.07 5.51
N ASN A 291 0.24 -11.98 5.18
CA ASN A 291 0.33 -11.50 3.80
C ASN A 291 1.05 -12.53 2.92
N LEU A 292 2.15 -13.11 3.40
CA LEU A 292 2.90 -14.16 2.71
C LEU A 292 2.03 -15.40 2.46
N ARG A 293 1.27 -15.83 3.47
CA ARG A 293 0.33 -16.96 3.33
C ARG A 293 -0.73 -16.68 2.26
N THR A 294 -1.25 -15.46 2.24
CA THR A 294 -2.22 -15.01 1.24
C THR A 294 -1.62 -15.06 -0.18
N VAL A 295 -0.38 -14.61 -0.34
CA VAL A 295 0.32 -14.65 -1.63
C VAL A 295 0.61 -16.07 -2.07
N MET A 296 1.09 -16.95 -1.18
CA MET A 296 1.33 -18.36 -1.51
C MET A 296 0.04 -19.08 -1.95
N ALA A 297 -1.08 -18.82 -1.28
CA ALA A 297 -2.38 -19.35 -1.70
C ALA A 297 -2.83 -18.77 -3.06
N ALA A 298 -2.54 -17.51 -3.32
CA ALA A 298 -2.81 -16.88 -4.63
C ALA A 298 -1.98 -17.51 -5.76
N ILE A 299 -0.70 -17.82 -5.50
CA ILE A 299 0.18 -18.50 -6.46
C ILE A 299 -0.38 -19.88 -6.81
N ASP A 300 -0.81 -20.67 -5.82
CA ASP A 300 -1.43 -21.98 -6.06
C ASP A 300 -2.66 -21.88 -6.98
N VAL A 301 -3.51 -20.88 -6.75
CA VAL A 301 -4.68 -20.64 -7.61
C VAL A 301 -4.25 -20.26 -9.03
N LEU A 302 -3.24 -19.37 -9.17
CA LEU A 302 -2.74 -18.95 -10.48
C LEU A 302 -2.09 -20.11 -11.24
N GLN A 303 -1.34 -20.99 -10.60
CA GLN A 303 -0.74 -22.18 -11.21
C GLN A 303 -1.80 -23.11 -11.83
N THR A 304 -2.99 -23.23 -11.22
CA THR A 304 -4.09 -24.03 -11.79
C THR A 304 -4.76 -23.38 -12.99
N ARG A 305 -4.56 -22.08 -13.23
CA ARG A 305 -5.20 -21.32 -14.32
C ARG A 305 -4.24 -20.94 -15.43
N TRP A 306 -3.01 -20.61 -15.09
CA TRP A 306 -1.99 -20.07 -15.99
C TRP A 306 -0.96 -21.16 -16.35
N HIS A 307 -1.39 -22.13 -17.14
CA HIS A 307 -0.51 -23.22 -17.61
C HIS A 307 0.59 -22.72 -18.58
N ASP A 308 0.46 -21.48 -19.07
CA ASP A 308 1.42 -20.80 -19.94
C ASP A 308 2.53 -20.04 -19.17
N VAL A 309 2.49 -20.04 -17.83
CA VAL A 309 3.48 -19.34 -16.96
C VAL A 309 4.23 -20.37 -16.12
N GLU A 310 5.18 -21.08 -16.77
CA GLU A 310 5.96 -22.15 -16.11
C GLU A 310 6.79 -21.64 -14.92
N GLY A 311 7.25 -20.39 -14.97
CA GLY A 311 8.07 -19.77 -13.91
C GLY A 311 7.38 -19.71 -12.53
N LEU A 312 6.04 -19.74 -12.46
CA LEU A 312 5.32 -19.85 -11.20
C LEU A 312 5.58 -21.18 -10.46
N SER A 313 6.04 -22.23 -11.18
CA SER A 313 6.39 -23.52 -10.59
C SER A 313 7.86 -23.60 -10.14
N ASP A 314 8.68 -22.61 -10.48
CA ASP A 314 10.06 -22.48 -9.98
C ASP A 314 10.05 -21.97 -8.54
N LYS A 315 10.09 -22.89 -7.60
CA LYS A 315 10.02 -22.58 -6.16
C LYS A 315 11.20 -21.71 -5.67
N ALA A 316 12.37 -21.86 -6.28
CA ALA A 316 13.55 -21.07 -5.91
C ALA A 316 13.39 -19.61 -6.38
N ALA A 317 12.93 -19.40 -7.61
CA ALA A 317 12.65 -18.06 -8.15
C ALA A 317 11.50 -17.36 -7.38
N VAL A 318 10.46 -18.11 -7.01
CA VAL A 318 9.35 -17.60 -6.19
C VAL A 318 9.85 -17.19 -4.79
N ALA A 319 10.65 -18.03 -4.12
CA ALA A 319 11.20 -17.72 -2.81
C ALA A 319 12.12 -16.50 -2.85
N ASP A 320 13.03 -16.42 -3.82
CA ASP A 320 13.92 -15.26 -4.03
C ASP A 320 13.13 -13.96 -4.27
N SER A 321 12.07 -14.04 -5.07
CA SER A 321 11.18 -12.89 -5.34
C SER A 321 10.46 -12.40 -4.08
N LEU A 322 10.04 -13.31 -3.20
CA LEU A 322 9.39 -12.98 -1.93
C LEU A 322 10.38 -12.39 -0.93
N ILE A 323 11.61 -12.93 -0.86
CA ILE A 323 12.66 -12.47 0.05
C ILE A 323 13.07 -11.03 -0.27
N HIS A 324 13.16 -10.65 -1.52
CA HIS A 324 13.64 -9.34 -1.97
C HIS A 324 12.52 -8.41 -2.47
N THR A 325 11.30 -8.58 -1.98
CA THR A 325 10.12 -7.82 -2.46
C THR A 325 10.27 -6.31 -2.31
N ALA A 326 10.69 -5.82 -1.14
CA ALA A 326 10.77 -4.37 -0.90
C ALA A 326 11.84 -3.73 -1.79
N LEU A 327 13.01 -4.36 -1.90
CA LEU A 327 14.11 -3.91 -2.76
C LEU A 327 13.68 -3.87 -4.23
N ARG A 328 13.14 -4.99 -4.75
CA ARG A 328 12.75 -5.12 -6.16
C ARG A 328 11.64 -4.17 -6.57
N MET A 329 10.69 -3.96 -5.68
CA MET A 329 9.51 -3.12 -5.94
C MET A 329 9.72 -1.65 -5.54
N GLY A 330 10.81 -1.29 -4.86
CA GLY A 330 11.00 0.04 -4.27
C GLY A 330 9.87 0.36 -3.28
N PHE A 331 9.54 -0.59 -2.41
CA PHE A 331 8.36 -0.51 -1.54
C PHE A 331 8.75 -0.07 -0.13
N HIS A 332 8.28 1.10 0.28
CA HIS A 332 8.65 1.76 1.53
C HIS A 332 7.57 1.73 2.60
N GLY A 333 7.96 2.05 3.87
CA GLY A 333 7.05 2.32 4.98
C GLY A 333 6.31 1.11 5.53
N ARG A 334 6.87 -0.08 5.44
CA ARG A 334 6.31 -1.33 5.98
C ARG A 334 7.33 -2.04 6.86
N TRP A 335 7.39 -1.63 8.14
CA TRP A 335 8.40 -2.08 9.09
C TRP A 335 9.82 -1.89 8.52
N GLU A 336 10.00 -0.77 7.85
CA GLU A 336 11.23 -0.45 7.11
C GLU A 336 12.30 0.07 8.06
N ARG A 337 13.50 -0.51 7.98
CA ARG A 337 14.65 -0.06 8.74
C ARG A 337 15.37 1.06 7.98
N LEU A 338 15.30 2.28 8.52
CA LEU A 338 15.90 3.48 7.94
C LEU A 338 17.35 3.71 8.38
N SER A 339 17.75 3.18 9.53
CA SER A 339 19.11 3.31 10.11
C SER A 339 19.40 2.14 11.01
N THR A 340 20.70 1.83 11.19
CA THR A 340 21.20 0.78 12.08
C THR A 340 21.98 1.32 13.29
N ASN A 341 22.20 2.65 13.39
CA ASN A 341 22.89 3.26 14.51
C ASN A 341 22.40 4.70 14.79
N PRO A 342 21.43 4.90 15.70
CA PRO A 342 20.60 3.86 16.32
C PRO A 342 19.73 3.14 15.30
N ASP A 343 19.18 2.00 15.67
CA ASP A 343 18.14 1.36 14.86
C ASP A 343 16.92 2.29 14.77
N VAL A 344 16.49 2.57 13.53
CA VAL A 344 15.29 3.35 13.24
C VAL A 344 14.38 2.53 12.35
N ILE A 345 13.15 2.31 12.78
CA ILE A 345 12.12 1.57 12.03
C ILE A 345 10.95 2.52 11.75
N CYS A 346 10.40 2.50 10.55
CA CYS A 346 9.17 3.21 10.23
C CYS A 346 8.07 2.25 9.73
N ASP A 347 6.80 2.62 10.02
CA ASP A 347 5.64 1.91 9.53
C ASP A 347 4.43 2.84 9.40
N ILE A 348 3.66 2.70 8.32
CA ILE A 348 2.49 3.55 8.04
C ILE A 348 1.19 3.05 8.71
N GLY A 349 1.24 2.00 9.51
CA GLY A 349 0.09 1.50 10.27
C GLY A 349 -0.54 2.60 11.14
N HIS A 350 -1.86 2.77 11.03
CA HIS A 350 -2.57 3.90 11.64
C HIS A 350 -3.97 3.56 12.16
N ASN A 351 -4.38 2.30 12.07
CA ASN A 351 -5.65 1.80 12.62
C ASN A 351 -5.39 0.73 13.69
N ALA A 352 -6.37 0.49 14.55
CA ALA A 352 -6.19 -0.42 15.68
C ALA A 352 -5.72 -1.84 15.27
N PRO A 353 -6.24 -2.49 14.22
CA PRO A 353 -5.73 -3.78 13.77
C PRO A 353 -4.24 -3.76 13.39
N ALA A 354 -3.77 -2.75 12.64
CA ALA A 354 -2.36 -2.64 12.26
C ALA A 354 -1.47 -2.36 13.48
N LEU A 355 -1.90 -1.44 14.36
CA LEU A 355 -1.13 -1.05 15.53
C LEU A 355 -1.04 -2.16 16.59
N THR A 356 -2.00 -3.08 16.63
CA THR A 356 -1.91 -4.27 17.48
C THR A 356 -0.67 -5.10 17.13
N TYR A 357 -0.40 -5.34 15.85
CA TYR A 357 0.82 -6.02 15.40
C TYR A 357 2.06 -5.17 15.66
N ASN A 358 2.07 -3.92 15.22
CA ASN A 358 3.25 -3.06 15.33
C ASN A 358 3.68 -2.86 16.79
N PHE A 359 2.75 -2.54 17.67
CA PHE A 359 3.06 -2.32 19.08
C PHE A 359 3.28 -3.62 19.85
N GLY A 360 2.67 -4.73 19.41
CA GLY A 360 2.98 -6.07 19.91
C GLY A 360 4.45 -6.40 19.69
N GLN A 361 4.93 -6.29 18.46
CA GLN A 361 6.32 -6.54 18.08
C GLN A 361 7.31 -5.60 18.80
N LEU A 362 6.96 -4.32 18.99
CA LEU A 362 7.79 -3.38 19.77
C LEU A 362 7.89 -3.78 21.25
N LYS A 363 6.78 -4.24 21.85
CA LYS A 363 6.76 -4.74 23.23
C LYS A 363 7.63 -5.99 23.38
N GLU A 364 7.48 -6.95 22.48
CA GLU A 364 8.31 -8.16 22.46
C GLU A 364 9.80 -7.83 22.35
N TYR A 365 10.18 -6.86 21.52
CA TYR A 365 11.58 -6.43 21.41
C TYR A 365 12.16 -5.87 22.71
N LEU A 366 11.34 -5.20 23.54
CA LEU A 366 11.75 -4.73 24.86
C LEU A 366 11.79 -5.89 25.88
N GLU A 367 10.79 -6.77 25.87
CA GLU A 367 10.69 -7.91 26.79
C GLU A 367 11.81 -8.93 26.58
N THR A 368 12.19 -9.18 25.33
CA THR A 368 13.31 -10.08 24.99
C THR A 368 14.69 -9.45 25.18
N GLY A 369 14.74 -8.14 25.48
CA GLY A 369 15.99 -7.40 25.62
C GLY A 369 16.73 -7.15 24.29
N LYS A 370 16.07 -7.33 23.15
CA LYS A 370 16.62 -6.96 21.83
C LYS A 370 16.96 -5.47 21.78
N TYR A 371 16.13 -4.64 22.38
CA TYR A 371 16.37 -3.21 22.59
C TYR A 371 16.23 -2.85 24.07
N THR A 372 17.00 -1.87 24.52
CA THR A 372 17.02 -1.43 25.92
C THR A 372 16.02 -0.31 26.21
N SER A 373 15.59 0.40 25.20
CA SER A 373 14.62 1.50 25.30
C SER A 373 13.94 1.76 23.94
N LEU A 374 12.76 2.36 24.00
CA LEU A 374 11.92 2.69 22.84
C LEU A 374 11.61 4.19 22.81
N ILE A 375 11.83 4.81 21.65
CA ILE A 375 11.52 6.20 21.38
C ILE A 375 10.56 6.24 20.19
N MET A 376 9.39 6.85 20.38
CA MET A 376 8.31 6.89 19.41
C MET A 376 8.20 8.30 18.82
N VAL A 377 8.36 8.46 17.50
CA VAL A 377 7.96 9.65 16.75
C VAL A 377 6.59 9.36 16.16
N TYR A 378 5.56 10.06 16.62
CA TYR A 378 4.19 9.65 16.35
C TYR A 378 3.26 10.82 16.05
N GLY A 379 2.52 10.74 14.94
CA GLY A 379 1.53 11.73 14.57
C GLY A 379 0.36 11.11 13.82
N VAL A 380 -0.86 11.56 14.12
CA VAL A 380 -2.11 11.01 13.58
C VAL A 380 -2.90 12.04 12.78
N MET A 381 -3.81 11.56 11.97
CA MET A 381 -4.80 12.41 11.29
C MET A 381 -5.96 12.72 12.23
N ALA A 382 -6.52 13.92 12.11
CA ALA A 382 -7.59 14.41 13.00
C ALA A 382 -8.90 13.60 12.90
N ASP A 383 -9.11 12.94 11.76
CA ASP A 383 -10.28 12.09 11.48
C ASP A 383 -10.14 10.67 12.04
N LYS A 384 -9.01 10.31 12.64
CA LYS A 384 -8.81 8.97 13.22
C LYS A 384 -9.27 8.89 14.66
N ASN A 385 -9.87 7.75 15.02
CA ASN A 385 -10.30 7.49 16.39
C ASN A 385 -9.08 7.21 17.30
N PHE A 386 -8.50 8.29 17.84
CA PHE A 386 -7.33 8.23 18.69
C PHE A 386 -7.60 7.47 20.02
N ASP A 387 -8.83 7.55 20.54
CA ASP A 387 -9.22 6.87 21.79
C ASP A 387 -9.14 5.34 21.65
N ALA A 388 -9.45 4.82 20.48
CA ALA A 388 -9.36 3.39 20.20
C ALA A 388 -7.92 2.84 20.13
N ILE A 389 -6.94 3.70 19.87
CA ILE A 389 -5.54 3.28 19.71
C ILE A 389 -4.66 3.55 20.93
N MET A 390 -4.98 4.56 21.75
CA MET A 390 -4.20 4.89 22.96
C MET A 390 -3.97 3.69 23.90
N PRO A 391 -4.97 2.80 24.15
CA PRO A 391 -4.76 1.62 24.99
C PRO A 391 -3.68 0.65 24.49
N LEU A 392 -3.38 0.67 23.17
CA LEU A 392 -2.39 -0.19 22.54
C LEU A 392 -0.95 0.31 22.74
N PHE A 393 -0.77 1.59 23.09
CA PHE A 393 0.54 2.23 23.17
C PHE A 393 1.47 1.50 24.15
N PRO A 394 2.75 1.29 23.80
CA PRO A 394 3.76 0.75 24.71
C PRO A 394 3.93 1.63 25.96
N ASP A 395 3.94 1.03 27.17
CA ASP A 395 4.03 1.78 28.44
C ASP A 395 5.44 2.33 28.58
N ASN A 396 6.46 1.90 28.62
CA ASN A 396 7.81 2.41 28.95
C ASN A 396 8.53 3.11 27.77
N ALA A 397 7.77 3.67 26.83
CA ALA A 397 8.33 4.40 25.70
C ALA A 397 8.48 5.90 25.97
N THR A 398 9.44 6.53 25.30
CA THR A 398 9.52 7.98 25.17
C THR A 398 8.72 8.39 23.95
N TRP A 399 7.74 9.28 24.12
CA TRP A 399 6.86 9.73 23.03
C TRP A 399 7.20 11.15 22.59
N ILE A 400 7.40 11.32 21.31
CA ILE A 400 7.56 12.62 20.65
C ILE A 400 6.41 12.77 19.68
N PHE A 401 5.35 13.46 20.11
CA PHE A 401 4.20 13.71 19.26
C PHE A 401 4.53 14.80 18.24
N THR A 402 4.12 14.59 16.98
CA THR A 402 4.46 15.49 15.89
C THR A 402 3.26 15.75 14.97
N THR A 403 3.33 16.86 14.21
CA THR A 403 2.30 17.30 13.27
C THR A 403 2.88 17.25 11.85
N PRO A 404 2.49 16.30 10.98
CA PRO A 404 2.89 16.33 9.59
C PRO A 404 2.24 17.49 8.82
N GLN A 405 2.89 17.94 7.76
CA GLN A 405 2.47 19.12 6.97
C GLN A 405 1.28 18.82 6.04
N THR A 406 0.14 18.51 6.62
CA THR A 406 -1.13 18.37 5.92
C THR A 406 -2.26 19.00 6.71
N ALA A 407 -3.25 19.58 6.02
CA ALA A 407 -4.43 20.19 6.64
C ALA A 407 -5.26 19.21 7.50
N ARG A 408 -5.10 17.90 7.27
CA ARG A 408 -5.80 16.83 8.01
C ARG A 408 -5.07 16.38 9.28
N ALA A 409 -3.86 16.87 9.55
CA ALA A 409 -3.10 16.44 10.71
C ALA A 409 -3.75 16.89 12.02
N ALA A 410 -3.78 16.02 13.02
CA ALA A 410 -4.01 16.43 14.38
C ALA A 410 -2.79 17.23 14.89
N LYS A 411 -3.02 18.30 15.65
CA LYS A 411 -1.92 19.05 16.28
C LYS A 411 -1.21 18.19 17.32
N ALA A 412 0.10 18.20 17.31
CA ALA A 412 0.91 17.45 18.28
C ALA A 412 0.56 17.79 19.74
N SER A 413 0.26 19.06 20.04
CA SER A 413 -0.21 19.49 21.35
C SER A 413 -1.54 18.84 21.77
N ALA A 414 -2.49 18.71 20.83
CA ALA A 414 -3.78 18.07 21.13
C ALA A 414 -3.64 16.56 21.37
N ILE A 415 -2.75 15.89 20.63
CA ILE A 415 -2.42 14.47 20.86
C ILE A 415 -1.77 14.30 22.23
N PHE A 416 -0.82 15.18 22.58
CA PHE A 416 -0.13 15.20 23.86
C PHE A 416 -1.10 15.36 25.02
N GLU A 417 -1.97 16.38 24.98
CA GLU A 417 -2.97 16.64 26.01
C GLU A 417 -3.89 15.44 26.23
N LYS A 418 -4.40 14.88 25.14
CA LYS A 418 -5.30 13.73 25.17
C LYS A 418 -4.63 12.47 25.72
N TYR A 419 -3.38 12.21 25.31
CA TYR A 419 -2.64 11.06 25.83
C TYR A 419 -2.20 11.26 27.29
N THR A 420 -1.87 12.49 27.70
CA THR A 420 -1.57 12.80 29.10
C THR A 420 -2.78 12.52 30.01
N ALA A 421 -3.97 12.99 29.62
CA ALA A 421 -5.21 12.70 30.35
C ALA A 421 -5.48 11.17 30.44
N PHE A 422 -5.30 10.45 29.32
CA PHE A 422 -5.43 8.99 29.31
C PHE A 422 -4.43 8.31 30.26
N CYS A 423 -3.19 8.78 30.34
CA CYS A 423 -2.18 8.24 31.27
C CYS A 423 -2.60 8.48 32.74
N GLU A 424 -3.11 9.67 33.08
CA GLU A 424 -3.59 10.00 34.41
C GLU A 424 -4.77 9.10 34.83
N GLU A 425 -5.74 8.92 33.95
CA GLU A 425 -6.93 8.07 34.19
C GLU A 425 -6.57 6.57 34.30
N SER A 426 -5.62 6.10 33.51
CA SER A 426 -5.21 4.68 33.45
C SER A 426 -4.07 4.32 34.41
N GLY A 427 -3.53 5.29 35.16
CA GLY A 427 -2.38 5.09 36.06
C GLY A 427 -1.05 4.84 35.35
N ARG A 428 -0.93 5.21 34.06
CA ARG A 428 0.31 5.14 33.27
C ARG A 428 1.19 6.36 33.53
N SER A 429 2.50 6.20 33.32
CA SER A 429 3.46 7.31 33.48
C SER A 429 3.46 8.22 32.26
N ALA A 430 3.24 9.52 32.47
CA ALA A 430 3.37 10.57 31.45
C ALA A 430 4.75 11.26 31.45
N SER A 431 5.76 10.72 32.14
CA SER A 431 7.03 11.42 32.43
C SER A 431 7.97 11.58 31.22
N ARG A 432 7.67 10.97 30.08
CA ARG A 432 8.53 10.99 28.87
C ARG A 432 7.74 11.36 27.63
N LEU A 433 6.92 12.41 27.73
CA LEU A 433 6.10 12.93 26.65
C LEU A 433 6.66 14.26 26.17
N TYR A 434 6.84 14.38 24.86
CA TYR A 434 7.36 15.60 24.22
C TYR A 434 6.45 15.99 23.05
N VAL A 435 6.43 17.28 22.72
CA VAL A 435 5.75 17.85 21.55
C VAL A 435 6.78 18.46 20.63
N GLN A 436 6.68 18.14 19.35
CA GLN A 436 7.49 18.78 18.30
C GLN A 436 6.65 18.89 17.03
N ASP A 437 6.25 20.10 16.65
CA ASP A 437 5.29 20.35 15.57
C ASP A 437 5.82 20.06 14.15
N ASN A 438 7.10 19.72 14.00
CA ASN A 438 7.72 19.40 12.72
C ASN A 438 8.31 17.99 12.76
N VAL A 439 7.97 17.15 11.78
CA VAL A 439 8.40 15.75 11.73
C VAL A 439 9.93 15.62 11.68
N ARG A 440 10.60 16.41 10.85
CA ARG A 440 12.06 16.38 10.74
C ARG A 440 12.74 16.71 12.08
N GLU A 441 12.26 17.72 12.77
CA GLU A 441 12.79 18.11 14.08
C GLU A 441 12.45 17.07 15.16
N ALA A 442 11.28 16.42 15.06
CA ALA A 442 10.92 15.30 15.93
C ALA A 442 11.86 14.10 15.73
N VAL A 443 12.23 13.78 14.48
CA VAL A 443 13.23 12.76 14.16
C VAL A 443 14.60 13.13 14.74
N LEU A 444 15.05 14.36 14.57
CA LEU A 444 16.34 14.84 15.14
C LEU A 444 16.34 14.76 16.67
N LEU A 445 15.23 15.12 17.32
CA LEU A 445 15.07 14.98 18.77
C LEU A 445 15.11 13.51 19.20
N ALA A 446 14.47 12.62 18.45
CA ALA A 446 14.49 11.19 18.73
C ALA A 446 15.90 10.59 18.64
N LEU A 447 16.65 10.93 17.59
CA LEU A 447 18.04 10.49 17.41
C LEU A 447 18.96 11.02 18.53
N LYS A 448 18.79 12.29 18.92
CA LYS A 448 19.52 12.86 20.06
C LYS A 448 19.18 12.16 21.39
N THR A 449 17.91 11.85 21.59
CA THR A 449 17.43 11.13 22.78
C THR A 449 18.01 9.71 22.83
N ALA A 450 18.01 9.03 21.68
CA ALA A 450 18.61 7.70 21.55
C ALA A 450 20.11 7.71 21.93
N ALA A 451 20.85 8.67 21.40
CA ALA A 451 22.28 8.84 21.73
C ALA A 451 22.54 9.10 23.24
N ALA A 452 21.60 9.80 23.91
CA ALA A 452 21.71 10.09 25.35
C ALA A 452 21.35 8.91 26.26
N TYR A 453 20.52 7.98 25.79
CA TYR A 453 20.07 6.82 26.61
C TYR A 453 21.19 5.77 26.80
N GLY A 454 22.08 5.64 25.84
CA GLY A 454 23.05 4.53 25.82
C GLY A 454 22.41 3.15 25.61
N GLY A 455 23.20 2.11 25.61
CA GLY A 455 22.72 0.76 25.32
C GLY A 455 22.33 0.58 23.85
N ASN A 456 21.25 -0.14 23.60
CA ASN A 456 20.70 -0.40 22.26
C ASN A 456 19.27 0.18 22.15
N PRO A 457 19.08 1.51 21.95
CA PRO A 457 17.76 2.11 21.79
C PRO A 457 17.17 1.85 20.40
N LEU A 458 15.84 1.70 20.33
CA LEU A 458 15.08 1.68 19.08
C LEU A 458 14.31 2.99 18.93
N VAL A 459 14.38 3.60 17.76
CA VAL A 459 13.48 4.67 17.33
C VAL A 459 12.43 4.10 16.41
N TYR A 460 11.16 4.30 16.73
CA TYR A 460 10.03 3.95 15.85
C TYR A 460 9.33 5.20 15.35
N ILE A 461 9.05 5.26 14.05
CA ILE A 461 8.40 6.40 13.39
C ILE A 461 7.10 5.91 12.76
N GLY A 462 5.95 6.50 13.15
CA GLY A 462 4.68 6.02 12.64
C GLY A 462 3.45 6.86 12.98
N GLY A 463 2.28 6.21 12.89
CA GLY A 463 0.97 6.79 13.16
C GLY A 463 0.26 7.34 11.92
N SER A 464 0.95 7.61 10.83
CA SER A 464 0.35 7.93 9.53
C SER A 464 1.35 7.83 8.38
N THR A 465 0.83 7.66 7.16
CA THR A 465 1.62 7.76 5.93
C THR A 465 2.37 9.10 5.83
N PHE A 466 1.76 10.20 6.28
CA PHE A 466 2.36 11.53 6.18
C PHE A 466 3.57 11.73 7.11
N VAL A 467 3.52 11.17 8.32
CA VAL A 467 4.69 11.18 9.23
C VAL A 467 5.84 10.42 8.61
N VAL A 468 5.57 9.23 8.05
CA VAL A 468 6.60 8.40 7.40
C VAL A 468 7.14 9.09 6.15
N SER A 469 6.29 9.70 5.32
CA SER A 469 6.72 10.40 4.11
C SER A 469 7.67 11.57 4.37
N GLU A 470 7.49 12.29 5.49
CA GLU A 470 8.38 13.39 5.89
C GLU A 470 9.64 12.90 6.61
N ALA A 471 9.57 11.72 7.25
CA ALA A 471 10.69 11.16 7.99
C ALA A 471 11.71 10.43 7.10
N VAL A 472 11.25 9.64 6.11
CA VAL A 472 12.15 8.83 5.24
C VAL A 472 13.25 9.69 4.59
N PRO A 473 12.98 10.88 4.03
CA PRO A 473 14.03 11.72 3.45
C PRO A 473 15.10 12.21 4.44
N CYS A 474 14.88 12.06 5.75
CA CYS A 474 15.90 12.42 6.75
C CYS A 474 17.05 11.41 6.82
N PHE A 475 16.90 10.23 6.20
CA PHE A 475 17.84 9.11 6.23
C PHE A 475 18.41 8.76 4.84
N ALA A 476 17.99 9.51 3.78
CA ALA A 476 18.46 9.36 2.41
C ALA A 476 19.82 10.04 2.15
#